data_cc49dfe137a4f209e56df9d2a3915c5c
#
_entry.id   cc49dfe137a4f209e56df9d2a3915c5c
#
_cell.length_a   1.000
_cell.length_b   1.000
_cell.length_c   1.000
_cell.angle_alpha   90.00
_cell.angle_beta   90.00
_cell.angle_gamma   90.00
#
_symmetry.space_group_name_H-M   'P 1'
#
loop_
_entity.id
_entity.type
_entity.pdbx_description
1 polymer ?
#
loop_
_entity_poly.entity_id
_entity_poly.type
_entity_poly.pdbx_seq_one_letter_code
_entity_poly.pdbx_strand_id
1 'polypeptide(L)'
;RFLREYFRFDLCLRNLKVKYLNKELGRPADKDLMVLLGKDGEALELPFEEEEAVESILRGDDLLVRERALDDLVWENVSQMTVFDYFDIEAVLAFIVKMQVVARWYRLDEQSGREMFRKLVGEVRGTFKGVNYTGA
;
A
#
# COMPACT_ATOMS: atom_id res chain seq x y z
N ARG A 1 -3.86 -4.95 14.95
CA ARG A 1 -2.47 -4.84 14.48
C ARG A 1 -2.40 -4.48 12.99
N PHE A 2 -3.00 -5.31 12.10
CA PHE A 2 -2.98 -5.06 10.66
C PHE A 2 -3.58 -3.69 10.31
N LEU A 3 -4.78 -3.39 10.78
CA LEU A 3 -5.46 -2.13 10.48
C LEU A 3 -4.64 -0.92 10.93
N ARG A 4 -4.03 -0.98 12.10
CA ARG A 4 -3.20 0.09 12.63
C ARG A 4 -1.97 0.33 11.74
N GLU A 5 -1.26 -0.73 11.39
CA GLU A 5 -0.08 -0.67 10.54
C GLU A 5 -0.42 -0.20 9.13
N TYR A 6 -1.52 -0.71 8.58
CA TYR A 6 -1.98 -0.34 7.24
C TYR A 6 -2.38 1.13 7.17
N PHE A 7 -3.19 1.61 8.11
CA PHE A 7 -3.60 3.02 8.11
C PHE A 7 -2.44 3.97 8.36
N ARG A 8 -1.48 3.56 9.16
CA ARG A 8 -0.24 4.32 9.35
C ARG A 8 0.54 4.44 8.04
N PHE A 9 0.72 3.34 7.35
CA PHE A 9 1.38 3.31 6.04
C PHE A 9 0.64 4.20 5.04
N ASP A 10 -0.66 4.02 4.93
CA ASP A 10 -1.51 4.80 4.01
C ASP A 10 -1.43 6.29 4.30
N LEU A 11 -1.46 6.68 5.57
CA LEU A 11 -1.33 8.07 6.00
C LEU A 11 0.03 8.66 5.60
N CYS A 12 1.11 7.94 5.88
CA CYS A 12 2.46 8.38 5.52
C CYS A 12 2.63 8.52 4.00
N LEU A 13 2.11 7.56 3.24
CA LEU A 13 2.15 7.59 1.78
C LEU A 13 1.39 8.80 1.23
N ARG A 14 0.18 9.05 1.72
CA ARG A 14 -0.63 10.20 1.31
C ARG A 14 0.05 11.51 1.62
N ASN A 15 0.63 11.63 2.81
CA ASN A 15 1.34 12.85 3.21
C ASN A 15 2.56 13.11 2.33
N LEU A 16 3.32 12.09 1.94
CA LEU A 16 4.43 12.25 1.01
C LEU A 16 3.97 12.69 -0.37
N LYS A 17 2.89 12.11 -0.88
CA LYS A 17 2.30 12.53 -2.15
C LYS A 17 1.89 14.01 -2.12
N VAL A 18 1.24 14.43 -1.04
CA VAL A 18 0.79 15.82 -0.85
C VAL A 18 1.99 16.77 -0.77
N LYS A 19 3.01 16.43 0.00
CA LYS A 19 4.24 17.22 0.09
C LYS A 19 4.91 17.39 -1.27
N TYR A 20 5.05 16.29 -1.99
CA TYR A 20 5.67 16.31 -3.31
C TYR A 20 4.87 17.17 -4.31
N LEU A 21 3.56 16.95 -4.37
CA LEU A 21 2.68 17.70 -5.25
C LEU A 21 2.70 19.21 -4.94
N ASN A 22 2.63 19.57 -3.67
CA ASN A 22 2.67 20.97 -3.25
C ASN A 22 4.02 21.62 -3.54
N LYS A 23 5.11 20.88 -3.40
CA LYS A 23 6.45 21.33 -3.77
C LYS A 23 6.54 21.62 -5.27
N GLU A 24 6.01 20.74 -6.11
CA GLU A 24 5.95 20.91 -7.55
C GLU A 24 5.11 22.13 -7.96
N LEU A 25 4.02 22.39 -7.22
CA LEU A 25 3.12 23.52 -7.47
C LEU A 25 3.55 24.81 -6.77
N GLY A 26 4.63 24.78 -5.99
CA GLY A 26 5.08 25.93 -5.21
C GLY A 26 4.17 26.33 -4.07
N ARG A 27 3.37 25.41 -3.53
CA ARG A 27 2.44 25.66 -2.43
C ARG A 27 3.01 25.17 -1.09
N PRO A 28 2.66 25.86 0.04
CA PRO A 28 2.96 25.28 1.36
C PRO A 28 2.11 24.04 1.61
N ALA A 29 2.74 22.97 2.11
CA ALA A 29 2.09 21.69 2.33
C ALA A 29 1.40 21.56 3.69
N ASP A 30 1.71 22.42 4.64
CA ASP A 30 1.36 22.25 6.05
C ASP A 30 -0.15 22.10 6.32
N LYS A 31 -0.97 22.76 5.51
CA LYS A 31 -2.44 22.74 5.67
C LYS A 31 -3.08 21.45 5.12
N ASP A 32 -2.41 20.81 4.19
CA ASP A 32 -2.96 19.65 3.48
C ASP A 32 -2.49 18.33 4.09
N LEU A 33 -1.56 18.37 5.05
CA LEU A 33 -1.04 17.18 5.71
C LEU A 33 -1.98 16.71 6.81
N MET A 34 -2.20 15.42 6.85
CA MET A 34 -2.92 14.77 7.94
C MET A 34 -1.93 14.45 9.06
N VAL A 35 -2.27 14.87 10.27
CA VAL A 35 -1.41 14.71 11.44
C VAL A 35 -2.16 13.89 12.49
N LEU A 36 -1.49 12.87 13.02
CA LEU A 36 -1.98 12.16 14.20
C LEU A 36 -1.53 12.91 15.44
N LEU A 37 -2.46 13.10 16.37
CA LEU A 37 -2.19 13.74 17.63
C LEU A 37 -2.03 12.70 18.74
N GLY A 38 -1.05 12.91 19.60
CA GLY A 38 -0.89 12.16 20.83
C GLY A 38 -1.93 12.56 21.88
N LYS A 39 -1.84 11.92 23.04
CA LYS A 39 -2.80 12.16 24.16
C LYS A 39 -2.76 13.60 24.66
N ASP A 40 -1.64 14.26 24.53
CA ASP A 40 -1.43 15.64 24.98
C ASP A 40 -1.66 16.67 23.86
N GLY A 41 -2.16 16.22 22.71
CA GLY A 41 -2.42 17.08 21.57
C GLY A 41 -1.19 17.43 20.72
N GLU A 42 -0.03 16.86 21.04
CA GLU A 42 1.17 17.05 20.23
C GLU A 42 1.08 16.26 18.93
N ALA A 43 1.70 16.78 17.88
CA ALA A 43 1.83 16.07 16.60
C ALA A 43 2.78 14.88 16.76
N LEU A 44 2.32 13.70 16.38
CA LEU A 44 3.14 12.50 16.40
C LEU A 44 4.00 12.43 15.13
N GLU A 45 5.29 12.26 15.32
CA GLU A 45 6.19 11.92 14.23
C GLU A 45 6.04 10.43 13.93
N LEU A 46 5.72 10.14 12.67
CA LEU A 46 5.61 8.76 12.19
C LEU A 46 6.81 8.46 11.31
N PRO A 47 7.77 7.65 11.80
CA PRO A 47 8.87 7.21 10.94
C PRO A 47 8.31 6.38 9.79
N PHE A 48 8.79 6.63 8.58
CA PHE A 48 8.35 5.97 7.36
C PHE A 48 9.56 5.45 6.61
N GLU A 49 9.84 4.16 6.75
CA GLU A 49 11.03 3.52 6.19
C GLU A 49 11.05 3.57 4.66
N GLU A 50 9.87 3.61 4.04
CA GLU A 50 9.69 3.65 2.59
C GLU A 50 9.77 5.05 1.99
N GLU A 51 10.04 6.07 2.78
CA GLU A 51 10.05 7.48 2.34
C GLU A 51 10.95 7.69 1.13
N GLU A 52 12.17 7.19 1.18
CA GLU A 52 13.14 7.36 0.11
C GLU A 52 12.69 6.66 -1.19
N ALA A 53 12.14 5.46 -1.06
CA ALA A 53 11.59 4.71 -2.20
C ALA A 53 10.42 5.45 -2.84
N VAL A 54 9.50 5.99 -2.03
CA VAL A 54 8.34 6.76 -2.51
C VAL A 54 8.80 8.04 -3.21
N GLU A 55 9.73 8.77 -2.65
CA GLU A 55 10.27 9.98 -3.26
C GLU A 55 10.92 9.69 -4.62
N SER A 56 11.67 8.61 -4.72
CA SER A 56 12.26 8.15 -5.97
C SER A 56 11.21 7.85 -7.03
N ILE A 57 10.13 7.17 -6.65
CA ILE A 57 9.00 6.87 -7.54
C ILE A 57 8.32 8.16 -8.00
N LEU A 58 8.09 9.12 -7.10
CA LEU A 58 7.40 10.38 -7.40
C LEU A 58 8.19 11.28 -8.34
N ARG A 59 9.51 11.11 -8.45
CA ARG A 59 10.35 11.85 -9.40
C ARG A 59 10.19 11.37 -10.85
N GLY A 60 9.57 10.22 -11.07
CA GLY A 60 9.34 9.68 -12.41
C GLY A 60 8.39 10.55 -13.26
N ASP A 61 8.58 10.57 -14.57
CA ASP A 61 7.82 11.42 -15.48
C ASP A 61 6.51 10.79 -15.96
N ASP A 62 6.43 9.47 -16.01
CA ASP A 62 5.25 8.75 -16.48
C ASP A 62 4.28 8.51 -15.31
N LEU A 63 3.10 9.11 -15.40
CA LEU A 63 2.09 9.03 -14.35
C LEU A 63 1.63 7.60 -14.08
N LEU A 64 1.37 6.80 -15.12
CA LEU A 64 0.92 5.42 -14.94
C LEU A 64 2.01 4.56 -14.32
N VAL A 65 3.26 4.73 -14.74
CA VAL A 65 4.41 4.02 -14.16
C VAL A 65 4.56 4.38 -12.68
N ARG A 66 4.42 5.65 -12.34
CA ARG A 66 4.48 6.12 -10.95
C ARG A 66 3.38 5.48 -10.10
N GLU A 67 2.14 5.55 -10.59
CA GLU A 67 0.98 5.00 -9.88
C GLU A 67 1.11 3.48 -9.71
N ARG A 68 1.59 2.78 -10.73
CA ARG A 68 1.85 1.34 -10.67
C ARG A 68 2.91 1.01 -9.61
N ALA A 69 4.00 1.76 -9.58
CA ALA A 69 5.07 1.54 -8.62
C ALA A 69 4.61 1.81 -7.19
N LEU A 70 3.78 2.83 -6.97
CA LEU A 70 3.20 3.11 -5.65
C LEU A 70 2.25 1.99 -5.19
N ASP A 71 1.41 1.50 -6.09
CA ASP A 71 0.51 0.39 -5.77
C ASP A 71 1.25 -0.93 -5.56
N ASP A 72 2.34 -1.16 -6.28
CA ASP A 72 3.22 -2.29 -6.03
C ASP A 72 3.86 -2.20 -4.63
N LEU A 73 4.22 -1.01 -4.19
CA LEU A 73 4.76 -0.77 -2.86
C LEU A 73 3.70 -1.06 -1.77
N VAL A 74 2.46 -0.62 -1.99
CA VAL A 74 1.33 -0.94 -1.10
C VAL A 74 1.13 -2.45 -1.02
N TRP A 75 1.13 -3.12 -2.15
CA TRP A 75 0.97 -4.56 -2.24
C TRP A 75 2.04 -5.30 -1.44
N GLU A 76 3.30 -4.94 -1.66
CA GLU A 76 4.43 -5.54 -0.96
C GLU A 76 4.35 -5.30 0.55
N ASN A 77 4.02 -4.09 0.97
CA ASN A 77 3.90 -3.74 2.37
C ASN A 77 2.78 -4.54 3.05
N VAL A 78 1.62 -4.65 2.41
CA VAL A 78 0.49 -5.45 2.90
C VAL A 78 0.86 -6.93 2.98
N SER A 79 1.60 -7.44 2.01
CA SER A 79 2.08 -8.83 2.03
C SER A 79 3.01 -9.10 3.20
N GLN A 80 3.91 -8.17 3.50
CA GLN A 80 4.82 -8.29 4.65
C GLN A 80 4.09 -8.24 5.98
N MET A 81 3.06 -7.44 6.09
CA MET A 81 2.24 -7.36 7.32
C MET A 81 1.56 -8.69 7.68
N THR A 82 1.30 -9.55 6.69
CA THR A 82 0.51 -10.76 6.86
C THR A 82 1.25 -12.03 6.44
N VAL A 83 2.57 -11.99 6.37
CA VAL A 83 3.39 -13.10 5.86
C VAL A 83 3.18 -14.41 6.62
N PHE A 84 2.81 -14.36 7.90
CA PHE A 84 2.56 -15.54 8.73
C PHE A 84 1.07 -15.78 9.02
N ASP A 85 0.18 -14.93 8.49
CA ASP A 85 -1.25 -14.96 8.80
C ASP A 85 -2.03 -15.60 7.65
N TYR A 86 -2.10 -16.93 7.61
CA TYR A 86 -2.68 -17.65 6.46
C TYR A 86 -4.21 -17.65 6.43
N PHE A 87 -4.88 -17.77 7.59
CA PHE A 87 -6.33 -17.96 7.66
C PHE A 87 -7.04 -17.10 8.68
N ASP A 88 -6.39 -16.09 9.21
CA ASP A 88 -7.04 -15.20 10.17
C ASP A 88 -7.68 -13.98 9.47
N ILE A 89 -8.30 -13.13 10.27
CA ILE A 89 -8.96 -11.92 9.79
C ILE A 89 -7.97 -10.97 9.09
N GLU A 90 -6.72 -10.94 9.52
CA GLU A 90 -5.70 -10.06 8.94
C GLU A 90 -5.38 -10.48 7.50
N ALA A 91 -5.32 -11.78 7.22
CA ALA A 91 -5.15 -12.29 5.86
C ALA A 91 -6.33 -11.91 4.96
N VAL A 92 -7.56 -11.95 5.47
CA VAL A 92 -8.75 -11.51 4.75
C VAL A 92 -8.69 -10.01 4.45
N LEU A 93 -8.29 -9.18 5.41
CA LEU A 93 -8.15 -7.75 5.21
C LEU A 93 -7.07 -7.42 4.17
N ALA A 94 -5.94 -8.11 4.20
CA ALA A 94 -4.90 -7.97 3.20
C ALA A 94 -5.40 -8.33 1.80
N PHE A 95 -6.17 -9.39 1.67
CA PHE A 95 -6.80 -9.79 0.41
C PHE A 95 -7.73 -8.70 -0.11
N ILE A 96 -8.54 -8.11 0.75
CA ILE A 96 -9.46 -7.01 0.39
C ILE A 96 -8.67 -5.81 -0.15
N VAL A 97 -7.59 -5.41 0.51
CA VAL A 97 -6.73 -4.31 0.04
C VAL A 97 -6.18 -4.61 -1.35
N LYS A 98 -5.67 -5.81 -1.56
CA LYS A 98 -5.14 -6.24 -2.86
C LYS A 98 -6.22 -6.25 -3.94
N MET A 99 -7.43 -6.70 -3.62
CA MET A 99 -8.56 -6.66 -4.54
C MET A 99 -8.94 -5.24 -4.94
N GLN A 100 -8.85 -4.29 -4.03
CA GLN A 100 -9.10 -2.89 -4.34
C GLN A 100 -8.07 -2.35 -5.33
N VAL A 101 -6.80 -2.71 -5.15
CA VAL A 101 -5.73 -2.36 -6.11
C VAL A 101 -6.00 -2.97 -7.47
N VAL A 102 -6.35 -4.24 -7.54
CA VAL A 102 -6.70 -4.93 -8.78
C VAL A 102 -7.89 -4.25 -9.49
N ALA A 103 -8.96 -3.94 -8.75
CA ALA A 103 -10.14 -3.28 -9.29
C ALA A 103 -9.81 -1.90 -9.86
N ARG A 104 -8.97 -1.15 -9.16
CA ARG A 104 -8.49 0.15 -9.63
C ARG A 104 -7.77 0.03 -10.97
N TRP A 105 -6.87 -0.94 -11.09
CA TRP A 105 -6.08 -1.12 -12.30
C TRP A 105 -6.88 -1.65 -13.48
N TYR A 106 -7.90 -2.48 -13.26
CA TYR A 106 -8.83 -2.85 -14.33
C TYR A 106 -9.49 -1.63 -14.98
N ARG A 107 -9.70 -0.56 -14.23
CA ARG A 107 -10.27 0.68 -14.75
C ARG A 107 -9.24 1.59 -15.42
N LEU A 108 -8.00 1.57 -14.94
CA LEU A 108 -6.93 2.42 -15.46
C LEU A 108 -6.24 1.81 -16.67
N ASP A 109 -5.96 0.53 -16.60
CA ASP A 109 -5.28 -0.25 -17.64
C ASP A 109 -5.63 -1.73 -17.45
N GLU A 110 -6.46 -2.24 -18.35
CA GLU A 110 -6.99 -3.62 -18.26
C GLU A 110 -5.86 -4.66 -18.21
N GLN A 111 -4.81 -4.48 -18.98
CA GLN A 111 -3.68 -5.42 -18.98
C GLN A 111 -2.99 -5.48 -17.61
N SER A 112 -2.74 -4.34 -17.01
CA SER A 112 -2.17 -4.25 -15.66
C SER A 112 -3.09 -4.89 -14.62
N GLY A 113 -4.40 -4.65 -14.72
CA GLY A 113 -5.40 -5.27 -13.84
C GLY A 113 -5.39 -6.79 -13.93
N ARG A 114 -5.31 -7.33 -15.13
CA ARG A 114 -5.22 -8.78 -15.36
C ARG A 114 -3.95 -9.38 -14.77
N GLU A 115 -2.82 -8.71 -14.96
CA GLU A 115 -1.54 -9.15 -14.39
C GLU A 115 -1.59 -9.19 -12.86
N MET A 116 -2.12 -8.14 -12.26
CA MET A 116 -2.27 -8.06 -10.80
C MET A 116 -3.24 -9.13 -10.27
N PHE A 117 -4.33 -9.37 -10.97
CA PHE A 117 -5.29 -10.42 -10.61
C PHE A 117 -4.63 -11.80 -10.64
N ARG A 118 -3.86 -12.10 -11.69
CA ARG A 118 -3.10 -13.36 -11.77
C ARG A 118 -2.12 -13.51 -10.63
N LYS A 119 -1.44 -12.42 -10.27
CA LYS A 119 -0.54 -12.39 -9.11
C LYS A 119 -1.28 -12.73 -7.82
N LEU A 120 -2.44 -12.10 -7.61
CA LEU A 120 -3.27 -12.36 -6.43
C LEU A 120 -3.73 -13.81 -6.35
N VAL A 121 -4.22 -14.36 -7.46
CA VAL A 121 -4.64 -15.76 -7.54
C VAL A 121 -3.46 -16.71 -7.25
N GLY A 122 -2.29 -16.39 -7.78
CA GLY A 122 -1.06 -17.15 -7.52
C GLY A 122 -0.66 -17.14 -6.05
N GLU A 123 -0.79 -16.00 -5.38
CA GLU A 123 -0.50 -15.87 -3.94
C GLU A 123 -1.49 -16.68 -3.10
N VAL A 124 -2.79 -16.63 -3.42
CA VAL A 124 -3.81 -17.42 -2.74
C VAL A 124 -3.55 -18.92 -2.91
N ARG A 125 -3.25 -19.37 -4.13
CA ARG A 125 -2.87 -20.77 -4.38
C ARG A 125 -1.61 -21.16 -3.64
N GLY A 126 -0.61 -20.29 -3.57
CA GLY A 126 0.61 -20.51 -2.82
C GLY A 126 0.34 -20.69 -1.33
N THR A 127 -0.60 -19.92 -0.77
CA THR A 127 -1.05 -20.08 0.62
C THR A 127 -1.62 -21.47 0.87
N PHE A 128 -2.49 -21.96 0.00
CA PHE A 128 -3.04 -23.32 0.10
C PHE A 128 -1.97 -24.39 -0.05
N LYS A 129 -0.98 -24.20 -0.90
CA LYS A 129 0.15 -25.13 -1.04
C LYS A 129 1.07 -25.09 0.18
N GLY A 130 1.21 -23.93 0.83
CA GLY A 130 1.98 -23.78 2.06
C GLY A 130 1.33 -24.44 3.26
N VAL A 131 0.02 -24.61 3.23
CA VAL A 131 -0.73 -25.39 4.23
C VAL A 131 -0.68 -26.85 3.82
N ASN A 132 -0.01 -27.65 4.60
CA ASN A 132 0.22 -29.05 4.28
C ASN A 132 -1.05 -29.87 4.53
N TYR A 133 -1.85 -30.11 3.51
CA TYR A 133 -3.02 -30.99 3.57
C TYR A 133 -2.60 -32.45 3.50
N THR A 134 -1.95 -32.93 4.54
CA THR A 134 -1.46 -34.30 4.60
C THR A 134 -2.57 -35.35 4.76
N GLY A 135 -3.79 -34.91 4.99
CA GLY A 135 -4.94 -35.78 5.09
C GLY A 135 -5.65 -36.06 3.77
N ALA A 136 -5.13 -35.53 2.71
CA ALA A 136 -5.71 -35.76 1.38
C ALA A 136 -5.24 -37.08 0.79
#